data_da77913ca67e89f9b8e385a775310180
#
_entry.id   da77913ca67e89f9b8e385a775310180
#
_cell.length_a   1.000
_cell.length_b   1.000
_cell.length_c   1.000
_cell.angle_alpha   90.00
_cell.angle_beta   90.00
_cell.angle_gamma   90.00
#
_symmetry.space_group_name_H-M   'P 1'
#
loop_
_entity.id
_entity.type
_entity.pdbx_description
1 polymer ?
#
loop_
_entity_poly.entity_id
_entity_poly.type
_entity_poly.pdbx_seq_one_letter_code
_entity_poly.pdbx_strand_id
1 'polypeptide(L)'
;MANASNTTAPTQFIQTNLEKYAYRRLGKGNGLPLLCLQHFTGTLDNWDPAVTDPLALGREVILFESAGLGRSTGQAPENMAGMAAHALAFVDALGLKRLDILGYSLGGMVAQQVALERPSLVHKMLLVATAPEGGEDIMHMDKPELRKITEDPNMPGLEKLVKLFFAPSESSQAAGEAFAARLAERKQDGEPLAGQNVAIAQITAFRAWEQYSGERFAKLGKITQPCLVVNGVFDNMIPVRNSYMLSEHLPNAILLTYPDAGHGALFQFHRSFVRQASLFLDSEGIS
;
A
#
# COMPACT_ATOMS: atom_id res chain seq x y z
N MET A 1 20.00 11.64 -17.65
CA MET A 1 20.23 11.23 -16.26
C MET A 1 19.51 9.88 -16.08
N ALA A 2 20.17 8.88 -15.52
CA ALA A 2 19.51 7.60 -15.22
C ALA A 2 18.34 7.87 -14.25
N ASN A 3 17.21 7.18 -14.47
CA ASN A 3 16.11 7.20 -13.50
C ASN A 3 16.63 6.72 -12.14
N ALA A 4 16.37 7.46 -11.07
CA ALA A 4 16.75 7.03 -9.74
C ALA A 4 15.96 5.76 -9.38
N SER A 5 16.65 4.71 -8.92
CA SER A 5 16.04 3.53 -8.34
C SER A 5 15.54 3.84 -6.93
N ASN A 6 14.55 3.10 -6.42
CA ASN A 6 14.11 3.23 -5.03
C ASN A 6 15.27 3.02 -4.03
N THR A 7 16.28 2.21 -4.38
CA THR A 7 17.46 1.99 -3.53
C THR A 7 18.41 3.19 -3.46
N THR A 8 18.35 4.12 -4.43
CA THR A 8 19.26 5.25 -4.54
C THR A 8 18.59 6.63 -4.55
N ALA A 9 17.26 6.68 -4.73
CA ALA A 9 16.51 7.93 -4.70
C ALA A 9 16.67 8.63 -3.35
N PRO A 10 16.98 9.93 -3.31
CA PRO A 10 17.08 10.67 -2.06
C PRO A 10 15.71 10.81 -1.40
N THR A 11 15.67 10.69 -0.08
CA THR A 11 14.50 11.09 0.69
C THR A 11 14.35 12.60 0.67
N GLN A 12 13.22 13.08 0.21
CA GLN A 12 12.84 14.50 0.13
C GLN A 12 11.83 14.83 1.22
N PHE A 13 11.67 16.12 1.48
CA PHE A 13 10.74 16.59 2.51
C PHE A 13 9.89 17.73 1.97
N ILE A 14 8.62 17.74 2.36
CA ILE A 14 7.71 18.84 2.06
C ILE A 14 6.96 19.25 3.31
N GLN A 15 6.91 20.55 3.58
CA GLN A 15 6.12 21.12 4.66
C GLN A 15 4.69 21.38 4.17
N THR A 16 3.71 20.95 4.93
CA THR A 16 2.29 21.25 4.70
C THR A 16 1.72 22.05 5.86
N ASN A 17 0.42 22.36 5.82
CA ASN A 17 -0.31 22.96 6.92
C ASN A 17 -0.55 22.00 8.11
N LEU A 18 -0.39 20.69 7.89
CA LEU A 18 -0.53 19.68 8.94
C LEU A 18 0.84 19.29 9.49
N GLU A 19 1.70 18.69 8.66
CA GLU A 19 2.97 18.11 9.08
C GLU A 19 4.04 18.29 8.00
N LYS A 20 5.29 17.93 8.32
CA LYS A 20 6.37 17.75 7.35
C LYS A 20 6.45 16.27 6.97
N TYR A 21 6.32 15.98 5.67
CA TYR A 21 6.34 14.60 5.16
C TYR A 21 7.63 14.29 4.45
N ALA A 22 8.14 13.08 4.70
CA ALA A 22 9.18 12.44 3.92
C ALA A 22 8.55 11.72 2.72
N TYR A 23 9.24 11.72 1.59
CA TYR A 23 8.79 11.04 0.37
C TYR A 23 9.96 10.80 -0.58
N ARG A 24 9.78 9.90 -1.57
CA ARG A 24 10.71 9.71 -2.68
C ARG A 24 9.99 9.83 -4.01
N ARG A 25 10.71 10.31 -5.02
CA ARG A 25 10.21 10.41 -6.40
C ARG A 25 11.10 9.61 -7.32
N LEU A 26 10.47 8.74 -8.11
CA LEU A 26 11.11 7.85 -9.07
C LEU A 26 10.53 8.12 -10.46
N GLY A 27 11.36 8.04 -11.48
CA GLY A 27 10.90 8.21 -12.86
C GLY A 27 10.53 9.65 -13.22
N LYS A 28 10.16 9.83 -14.49
CA LYS A 28 9.70 11.10 -15.08
C LYS A 28 8.82 10.85 -16.31
N GLY A 29 8.11 9.72 -16.36
CA GLY A 29 7.28 9.38 -17.53
C GLY A 29 6.14 10.38 -17.79
N ASN A 30 5.46 10.22 -18.91
CA ASN A 30 4.38 11.10 -19.35
C ASN A 30 3.00 10.71 -18.80
N GLY A 31 2.90 9.56 -18.12
CA GLY A 31 1.66 9.14 -17.44
C GLY A 31 1.35 10.01 -16.21
N LEU A 32 0.12 9.91 -15.70
CA LEU A 32 -0.24 10.54 -14.44
C LEU A 32 0.68 10.02 -13.32
N PRO A 33 1.05 10.88 -12.34
CA PRO A 33 1.82 10.44 -11.18
C PRO A 33 1.10 9.31 -10.44
N LEU A 34 1.85 8.32 -9.99
CA LEU A 34 1.37 7.21 -9.15
C LEU A 34 1.77 7.47 -7.70
N LEU A 35 0.80 7.79 -6.86
CA LEU A 35 0.99 7.90 -5.40
C LEU A 35 0.94 6.51 -4.78
N CYS A 36 1.99 6.12 -4.06
CA CYS A 36 2.07 4.84 -3.37
C CYS A 36 1.84 5.03 -1.86
N LEU A 37 0.80 4.38 -1.34
CA LEU A 37 0.41 4.36 0.07
C LEU A 37 0.75 2.99 0.67
N GLN A 38 1.56 2.99 1.73
CA GLN A 38 2.21 1.81 2.28
C GLN A 38 1.31 1.02 3.25
N HIS A 39 1.75 -0.20 3.59
CA HIS A 39 1.12 -1.10 4.55
C HIS A 39 1.29 -0.64 6.01
N PHE A 40 0.69 -1.40 6.92
CA PHE A 40 0.83 -1.24 8.38
C PHE A 40 2.29 -1.14 8.81
N THR A 41 2.64 -0.06 9.53
CA THR A 41 3.99 0.28 10.00
C THR A 41 5.07 0.36 8.92
N GLY A 42 4.70 0.25 7.64
CA GLY A 42 5.64 0.31 6.53
C GLY A 42 6.17 1.71 6.27
N THR A 43 7.48 1.81 6.07
CA THR A 43 8.20 3.03 5.70
C THR A 43 8.51 3.06 4.19
N LEU A 44 9.16 4.13 3.73
CA LEU A 44 9.64 4.23 2.33
C LEU A 44 10.55 3.05 1.93
N ASP A 45 11.26 2.45 2.89
CA ASP A 45 12.19 1.35 2.64
C ASP A 45 11.50 -0.03 2.47
N ASN A 46 10.20 -0.13 2.75
CA ASN A 46 9.44 -1.35 2.56
C ASN A 46 8.87 -1.51 1.14
N TRP A 47 9.06 -0.52 0.25
CA TRP A 47 8.73 -0.67 -1.16
C TRP A 47 9.81 -1.44 -1.90
N ASP A 48 9.41 -2.57 -2.52
CA ASP A 48 10.30 -3.40 -3.33
C ASP A 48 10.73 -2.66 -4.62
N PRO A 49 12.04 -2.45 -4.85
CA PRO A 49 12.52 -1.85 -6.09
C PRO A 49 12.12 -2.64 -7.35
N ALA A 50 11.91 -3.97 -7.24
CA ALA A 50 11.41 -4.78 -8.36
C ALA A 50 9.95 -4.46 -8.77
N VAL A 51 9.22 -3.71 -7.94
CA VAL A 51 7.88 -3.18 -8.25
C VAL A 51 7.95 -1.71 -8.64
N THR A 52 8.59 -0.89 -7.82
CA THR A 52 8.55 0.57 -7.99
C THR A 52 9.36 1.06 -9.19
N ASP A 53 10.54 0.48 -9.42
CA ASP A 53 11.43 0.95 -10.48
C ASP A 53 10.89 0.66 -11.89
N PRO A 54 10.35 -0.54 -12.19
CA PRO A 54 9.71 -0.77 -13.48
C PRO A 54 8.44 0.07 -13.69
N LEU A 55 7.62 0.32 -12.66
CA LEU A 55 6.48 1.24 -12.76
C LEU A 55 6.92 2.66 -13.08
N ALA A 56 8.08 3.08 -12.57
CA ALA A 56 8.66 4.38 -12.79
C ALA A 56 9.24 4.60 -14.21
N LEU A 57 9.25 3.58 -15.07
CA LEU A 57 9.65 3.74 -16.46
C LEU A 57 8.62 4.51 -17.29
N GLY A 58 7.33 4.35 -16.98
CA GLY A 58 6.22 4.96 -17.73
C GLY A 58 5.65 6.24 -17.10
N ARG A 59 5.88 6.46 -15.82
CA ARG A 59 5.28 7.54 -15.02
C ARG A 59 6.14 7.95 -13.87
N GLU A 60 5.82 9.08 -13.24
CA GLU A 60 6.40 9.40 -11.95
C GLU A 60 5.76 8.54 -10.86
N VAL A 61 6.56 7.86 -10.05
CA VAL A 61 6.13 7.12 -8.85
C VAL A 61 6.53 7.92 -7.62
N ILE A 62 5.57 8.23 -6.77
CA ILE A 62 5.74 9.01 -5.54
C ILE A 62 5.48 8.08 -4.36
N LEU A 63 6.53 7.78 -3.61
CA LEU A 63 6.43 7.00 -2.38
C LEU A 63 6.19 7.99 -1.24
N PHE A 64 5.03 7.88 -0.59
CA PHE A 64 4.64 8.75 0.51
C PHE A 64 4.85 8.07 1.87
N GLU A 65 5.42 8.79 2.81
CA GLU A 65 5.57 8.35 4.18
C GLU A 65 4.54 9.05 5.07
N SER A 66 3.63 8.26 5.64
CA SER A 66 2.52 8.77 6.45
C SER A 66 3.00 9.48 7.72
N ALA A 67 2.13 10.31 8.30
CA ALA A 67 2.42 11.02 9.55
C ALA A 67 2.86 10.06 10.67
N GLY A 68 3.90 10.45 11.39
CA GLY A 68 4.47 9.69 12.51
C GLY A 68 5.34 8.49 12.11
N LEU A 69 5.48 8.20 10.80
CA LEU A 69 6.33 7.13 10.27
C LEU A 69 7.66 7.67 9.77
N GLY A 70 8.70 6.87 9.90
CA GLY A 70 10.04 7.16 9.40
C GLY A 70 10.51 8.56 9.80
N ARG A 71 10.72 9.42 8.80
CA ARG A 71 11.14 10.81 8.99
C ARG A 71 10.00 11.83 8.82
N SER A 72 8.76 11.38 8.60
CA SER A 72 7.59 12.26 8.65
C SER A 72 7.28 12.66 10.09
N THR A 73 6.91 13.94 10.30
CA THR A 73 6.55 14.43 11.62
C THR A 73 5.10 14.10 12.01
N GLY A 74 4.72 14.47 13.21
CA GLY A 74 3.36 14.31 13.74
C GLY A 74 3.08 12.95 14.37
N GLN A 75 1.82 12.63 14.49
CA GLN A 75 1.33 11.37 15.03
C GLN A 75 0.49 10.63 14.00
N ALA A 76 0.58 9.30 14.00
CA ALA A 76 -0.26 8.48 13.15
C ALA A 76 -1.73 8.62 13.55
N PRO A 77 -2.65 8.93 12.61
CA PRO A 77 -4.07 9.01 12.91
C PRO A 77 -4.66 7.63 13.24
N GLU A 78 -5.69 7.62 14.10
CA GLU A 78 -6.37 6.41 14.57
C GLU A 78 -7.58 6.01 13.70
N ASN A 79 -7.71 6.59 12.49
CA ASN A 79 -8.77 6.27 11.54
C ASN A 79 -8.36 6.60 10.10
N MET A 80 -9.06 6.00 9.12
CA MET A 80 -8.71 6.16 7.70
C MET A 80 -8.97 7.57 7.18
N ALA A 81 -9.95 8.29 7.70
CA ALA A 81 -10.23 9.68 7.31
C ALA A 81 -9.07 10.61 7.72
N GLY A 82 -8.54 10.46 8.92
CA GLY A 82 -7.35 11.20 9.35
C GLY A 82 -6.14 10.89 8.47
N MET A 83 -5.89 9.61 8.15
CA MET A 83 -4.78 9.22 7.27
C MET A 83 -4.97 9.78 5.86
N ALA A 84 -6.19 9.77 5.32
CA ALA A 84 -6.51 10.35 4.02
C ALA A 84 -6.31 11.88 4.02
N ALA A 85 -6.68 12.59 5.10
CA ALA A 85 -6.44 14.02 5.23
C ALA A 85 -4.94 14.37 5.15
N HIS A 86 -4.06 13.58 5.78
CA HIS A 86 -2.61 13.73 5.66
C HIS A 86 -2.10 13.47 4.23
N ALA A 87 -2.58 12.41 3.57
CA ALA A 87 -2.24 12.14 2.18
C ALA A 87 -2.71 13.26 1.24
N LEU A 88 -3.91 13.81 1.45
CA LEU A 88 -4.45 14.93 0.68
C LEU A 88 -3.66 16.22 0.90
N ALA A 89 -3.27 16.53 2.14
CA ALA A 89 -2.42 17.70 2.44
C ALA A 89 -1.05 17.58 1.74
N PHE A 90 -0.47 16.39 1.71
CA PHE A 90 0.75 16.10 0.97
C PHE A 90 0.59 16.31 -0.54
N VAL A 91 -0.46 15.78 -1.14
CA VAL A 91 -0.78 15.92 -2.57
C VAL A 91 -0.98 17.39 -2.95
N ASP A 92 -1.69 18.15 -2.11
CA ASP A 92 -1.91 19.60 -2.31
C ASP A 92 -0.60 20.39 -2.26
N ALA A 93 0.29 20.07 -1.32
CA ALA A 93 1.59 20.72 -1.20
C ALA A 93 2.49 20.42 -2.42
N LEU A 94 2.36 19.23 -3.04
CA LEU A 94 3.03 18.93 -4.32
C LEU A 94 2.37 19.60 -5.54
N GLY A 95 1.20 20.23 -5.37
CA GLY A 95 0.44 20.88 -6.44
C GLY A 95 -0.22 19.92 -7.43
N LEU A 96 -0.35 18.64 -7.08
CA LEU A 96 -0.93 17.62 -7.93
C LEU A 96 -2.46 17.80 -8.02
N LYS A 97 -2.99 17.79 -9.25
CA LYS A 97 -4.43 17.98 -9.52
C LYS A 97 -5.14 16.70 -9.93
N ARG A 98 -4.39 15.72 -10.43
CA ARG A 98 -4.88 14.40 -10.83
C ARG A 98 -3.75 13.39 -10.73
N LEU A 99 -4.06 12.20 -10.21
CA LEU A 99 -3.08 11.13 -10.00
C LEU A 99 -3.74 9.76 -10.01
N ASP A 100 -2.92 8.72 -10.16
CA ASP A 100 -3.28 7.35 -9.85
C ASP A 100 -2.80 6.98 -8.43
N ILE A 101 -3.46 6.02 -7.79
CA ILE A 101 -3.05 5.55 -6.44
C ILE A 101 -2.75 4.05 -6.48
N LEU A 102 -1.61 3.66 -5.91
CA LEU A 102 -1.33 2.30 -5.49
C LEU A 102 -1.45 2.26 -3.96
N GLY A 103 -2.51 1.65 -3.46
CA GLY A 103 -2.72 1.41 -2.04
C GLY A 103 -2.45 -0.05 -1.70
N TYR A 104 -1.43 -0.30 -0.87
CA TYR A 104 -1.08 -1.63 -0.40
C TYR A 104 -1.53 -1.82 1.05
N SER A 105 -2.32 -2.88 1.32
CA SER A 105 -2.81 -3.21 2.67
C SER A 105 -3.56 -2.03 3.30
N LEU A 106 -3.11 -1.49 4.45
CA LEU A 106 -3.61 -0.25 5.06
C LEU A 106 -3.73 0.89 4.04
N GLY A 107 -2.72 1.05 3.18
CA GLY A 107 -2.71 2.08 2.14
C GLY A 107 -3.86 1.95 1.15
N GLY A 108 -4.39 0.74 0.92
CA GLY A 108 -5.58 0.52 0.09
C GLY A 108 -6.88 0.99 0.73
N MET A 109 -6.98 0.94 2.06
CA MET A 109 -8.11 1.52 2.81
C MET A 109 -8.04 3.05 2.78
N VAL A 110 -6.84 3.61 2.96
CA VAL A 110 -6.60 5.05 2.83
C VAL A 110 -6.91 5.53 1.41
N ALA A 111 -6.54 4.77 0.37
CA ALA A 111 -6.83 5.09 -1.02
C ALA A 111 -8.35 5.19 -1.30
N GLN A 112 -9.14 4.24 -0.75
CA GLN A 112 -10.60 4.29 -0.83
C GLN A 112 -11.15 5.56 -0.18
N GLN A 113 -10.65 5.90 1.00
CA GLN A 113 -11.06 7.12 1.71
C GLN A 113 -10.68 8.40 0.94
N VAL A 114 -9.49 8.46 0.34
CA VAL A 114 -9.07 9.58 -0.53
C VAL A 114 -10.00 9.71 -1.73
N ALA A 115 -10.38 8.61 -2.37
CA ALA A 115 -11.30 8.63 -3.51
C ALA A 115 -12.71 9.08 -3.13
N LEU A 116 -13.18 8.76 -1.93
CA LEU A 116 -14.47 9.23 -1.40
C LEU A 116 -14.45 10.73 -1.07
N GLU A 117 -13.38 11.23 -0.48
CA GLU A 117 -13.27 12.64 -0.08
C GLU A 117 -12.97 13.58 -1.26
N ARG A 118 -12.16 13.11 -2.21
CA ARG A 118 -11.75 13.91 -3.37
C ARG A 118 -11.81 13.09 -4.68
N PRO A 119 -13.01 12.74 -5.16
CA PRO A 119 -13.17 11.84 -6.30
C PRO A 119 -12.54 12.37 -7.60
N SER A 120 -12.51 13.68 -7.83
CA SER A 120 -11.91 14.29 -9.02
C SER A 120 -10.37 14.24 -9.07
N LEU A 121 -9.72 14.04 -7.92
CA LEU A 121 -8.26 13.90 -7.82
C LEU A 121 -7.80 12.55 -8.35
N VAL A 122 -8.53 11.49 -8.03
CA VAL A 122 -8.13 10.11 -8.28
C VAL A 122 -8.61 9.67 -9.66
N HIS A 123 -7.67 9.26 -10.52
CA HIS A 123 -7.97 8.76 -11.86
C HIS A 123 -8.20 7.25 -11.85
N LYS A 124 -7.24 6.47 -11.36
CA LYS A 124 -7.32 5.02 -11.22
C LYS A 124 -6.72 4.56 -9.90
N MET A 125 -7.11 3.37 -9.45
CA MET A 125 -6.59 2.78 -8.22
C MET A 125 -6.10 1.35 -8.43
N LEU A 126 -4.94 1.04 -7.86
CA LEU A 126 -4.45 -0.31 -7.62
C LEU A 126 -4.68 -0.60 -6.13
N LEU A 127 -5.65 -1.45 -5.82
CA LEU A 127 -6.01 -1.84 -4.46
C LEU A 127 -5.44 -3.23 -4.17
N VAL A 128 -4.30 -3.26 -3.47
CA VAL A 128 -3.52 -4.49 -3.32
C VAL A 128 -3.58 -5.01 -1.89
N ALA A 129 -3.95 -6.28 -1.72
CA ALA A 129 -4.00 -6.98 -0.44
C ALA A 129 -4.71 -6.14 0.66
N THR A 130 -5.91 -5.63 0.33
CA THR A 130 -6.66 -4.69 1.16
C THR A 130 -8.12 -5.10 1.31
N ALA A 131 -8.88 -4.35 2.10
CA ALA A 131 -10.28 -4.65 2.41
C ALA A 131 -11.17 -3.40 2.29
N PRO A 132 -12.48 -3.58 2.04
CA PRO A 132 -13.46 -2.50 2.17
C PRO A 132 -13.71 -2.14 3.64
N GLU A 133 -14.34 -0.98 3.88
CA GLU A 133 -14.96 -0.69 5.18
C GLU A 133 -16.03 -1.75 5.48
N GLY A 134 -16.04 -2.29 6.69
CA GLY A 134 -16.88 -3.43 7.04
C GLY A 134 -16.39 -4.76 6.47
N GLY A 135 -15.15 -4.85 6.02
CA GLY A 135 -14.50 -6.10 5.61
C GLY A 135 -14.36 -7.09 6.77
N GLU A 136 -13.86 -8.27 6.48
CA GLU A 136 -13.84 -9.39 7.43
C GLU A 136 -12.41 -9.86 7.73
N ASP A 137 -12.15 -10.17 8.99
CA ASP A 137 -10.86 -10.69 9.48
C ASP A 137 -9.66 -9.82 9.07
N ILE A 138 -9.83 -8.51 9.13
CA ILE A 138 -8.78 -7.56 8.77
C ILE A 138 -7.73 -7.55 9.88
N MET A 139 -6.57 -8.13 9.58
CA MET A 139 -5.37 -8.05 10.40
C MET A 139 -5.60 -8.32 11.91
N HIS A 140 -6.29 -9.41 12.22
CA HIS A 140 -6.43 -9.86 13.61
C HIS A 140 -5.08 -10.29 14.17
N MET A 141 -4.38 -9.35 14.82
CA MET A 141 -3.07 -9.56 15.45
C MET A 141 -3.12 -10.56 16.62
N ASP A 142 -4.29 -10.90 17.07
CA ASP A 142 -4.55 -11.92 18.12
C ASP A 142 -4.58 -13.35 17.58
N LYS A 143 -4.53 -13.55 16.26
CA LYS A 143 -4.34 -14.89 15.67
C LYS A 143 -3.02 -15.50 16.19
N PRO A 144 -3.06 -16.70 16.80
CA PRO A 144 -1.88 -17.30 17.44
C PRO A 144 -0.67 -17.45 16.48
N GLU A 145 -0.93 -17.75 15.21
CA GLU A 145 0.11 -17.87 14.18
C GLU A 145 0.79 -16.53 13.86
N LEU A 146 0.04 -15.43 13.83
CA LEU A 146 0.59 -14.09 13.59
C LEU A 146 1.35 -13.60 14.83
N ARG A 147 0.81 -13.83 16.02
CA ARG A 147 1.48 -13.47 17.26
C ARG A 147 2.84 -14.15 17.43
N LYS A 148 2.96 -15.43 17.11
CA LYS A 148 4.25 -16.15 17.14
C LYS A 148 5.32 -15.47 16.31
N ILE A 149 4.95 -14.87 15.17
CA ILE A 149 5.88 -14.16 14.30
C ILE A 149 6.15 -12.75 14.83
N THR A 150 5.10 -11.99 15.13
CA THR A 150 5.23 -10.57 15.49
C THR A 150 5.88 -10.36 16.85
N GLU A 151 5.61 -11.24 17.81
CA GLU A 151 6.11 -11.16 19.20
C GLU A 151 7.46 -11.86 19.41
N ASP A 152 7.99 -12.57 18.42
CA ASP A 152 9.31 -13.23 18.55
C ASP A 152 10.42 -12.15 18.59
N PRO A 153 11.10 -11.98 19.75
CA PRO A 153 12.15 -10.97 19.89
C PRO A 153 13.46 -11.36 19.15
N ASN A 154 13.62 -12.63 18.78
CA ASN A 154 14.81 -13.13 18.13
C ASN A 154 14.70 -13.12 16.59
N MET A 155 13.51 -12.93 16.05
CA MET A 155 13.29 -12.90 14.61
C MET A 155 13.60 -11.52 14.03
N PRO A 156 14.56 -11.39 13.08
CA PRO A 156 14.84 -10.13 12.40
C PRO A 156 13.63 -9.56 11.67
N GLY A 157 13.53 -8.23 11.57
CA GLY A 157 12.37 -7.55 10.96
C GLY A 157 12.08 -7.99 9.53
N LEU A 158 13.10 -8.18 8.69
CA LEU A 158 12.91 -8.67 7.32
C LEU A 158 12.42 -10.13 7.29
N GLU A 159 12.88 -10.98 8.21
CA GLU A 159 12.39 -12.35 8.33
C GLU A 159 10.91 -12.37 8.76
N LYS A 160 10.51 -11.48 9.69
CA LYS A 160 9.10 -11.30 10.05
C LYS A 160 8.25 -10.95 8.83
N LEU A 161 8.71 -10.02 8.00
CA LEU A 161 8.01 -9.66 6.76
C LEU A 161 7.86 -10.86 5.82
N VAL A 162 8.91 -11.67 5.64
CA VAL A 162 8.84 -12.89 4.83
C VAL A 162 7.78 -13.84 5.37
N LYS A 163 7.78 -14.11 6.68
CA LYS A 163 6.82 -15.02 7.31
C LYS A 163 5.38 -14.51 7.28
N LEU A 164 5.17 -13.20 7.32
CA LEU A 164 3.83 -12.58 7.29
C LEU A 164 3.28 -12.44 5.87
N PHE A 165 4.14 -12.16 4.89
CA PHE A 165 3.72 -11.74 3.56
C PHE A 165 3.67 -12.88 2.55
N PHE A 166 4.44 -13.95 2.79
CA PHE A 166 4.57 -15.04 1.83
C PHE A 166 3.92 -16.33 2.36
N ALA A 167 3.32 -17.09 1.45
CA ALA A 167 2.72 -18.38 1.81
C ALA A 167 3.79 -19.36 2.32
N PRO A 168 3.41 -20.39 3.10
CA PRO A 168 4.38 -21.30 3.72
C PRO A 168 5.05 -22.29 2.75
N SER A 169 4.67 -22.29 1.46
CA SER A 169 5.29 -23.12 0.43
C SER A 169 6.77 -22.75 0.20
N GLU A 170 7.57 -23.70 -0.23
CA GLU A 170 8.99 -23.48 -0.55
C GLU A 170 9.19 -22.38 -1.60
N SER A 171 8.38 -22.40 -2.66
CA SER A 171 8.42 -21.39 -3.74
C SER A 171 8.11 -19.98 -3.23
N SER A 172 7.09 -19.83 -2.39
CA SER A 172 6.69 -18.54 -1.85
C SER A 172 7.72 -18.02 -0.84
N GLN A 173 8.26 -18.88 0.04
CA GLN A 173 9.31 -18.48 0.99
C GLN A 173 10.61 -18.09 0.27
N ALA A 174 11.05 -18.80 -0.77
CA ALA A 174 12.20 -18.41 -1.58
C ALA A 174 11.99 -17.04 -2.27
N ALA A 175 10.78 -16.76 -2.77
CA ALA A 175 10.44 -15.44 -3.29
C ALA A 175 10.47 -14.35 -2.20
N GLY A 176 10.08 -14.69 -0.97
CA GLY A 176 10.17 -13.83 0.19
C GLY A 176 11.62 -13.50 0.58
N GLU A 177 12.52 -14.47 0.56
CA GLU A 177 13.96 -14.25 0.78
C GLU A 177 14.55 -13.33 -0.29
N ALA A 178 14.19 -13.53 -1.55
CA ALA A 178 14.60 -12.66 -2.66
C ALA A 178 14.05 -11.23 -2.49
N PHE A 179 12.82 -11.06 -2.03
CA PHE A 179 12.23 -9.76 -1.68
C PHE A 179 13.03 -9.09 -0.55
N ALA A 180 13.30 -9.81 0.56
CA ALA A 180 14.09 -9.27 1.67
C ALA A 180 15.51 -8.85 1.23
N ALA A 181 16.14 -9.61 0.35
CA ALA A 181 17.44 -9.26 -0.23
C ALA A 181 17.38 -7.94 -1.01
N ARG A 182 16.35 -7.73 -1.82
CA ARG A 182 16.16 -6.46 -2.57
C ARG A 182 15.92 -5.27 -1.65
N LEU A 183 15.14 -5.42 -0.58
CA LEU A 183 14.97 -4.35 0.42
C LEU A 183 16.29 -3.99 1.10
N ALA A 184 17.14 -4.98 1.35
CA ALA A 184 18.45 -4.79 1.97
C ALA A 184 19.50 -4.13 1.05
N GLU A 185 19.22 -3.90 -0.24
CA GLU A 185 20.11 -3.19 -1.16
C GLU A 185 20.30 -1.72 -0.82
N ARG A 186 19.31 -1.07 -0.22
CA ARG A 186 19.44 0.31 0.22
C ARG A 186 20.38 0.42 1.42
N LYS A 187 21.54 1.08 1.21
CA LYS A 187 22.60 1.20 2.22
C LYS A 187 22.72 2.58 2.86
N GLN A 188 22.10 3.57 2.24
CA GLN A 188 22.18 4.96 2.70
C GLN A 188 20.80 5.53 2.89
N ASP A 189 20.67 6.47 3.82
CA ASP A 189 19.42 7.20 4.05
C ASP A 189 18.24 6.30 4.41
N GLY A 190 18.50 5.23 5.20
CA GLY A 190 17.47 4.32 5.67
C GLY A 190 16.47 5.02 6.60
N GLU A 191 15.21 4.60 6.52
CA GLU A 191 14.14 5.15 7.34
C GLU A 191 14.13 4.52 8.74
N PRO A 192 13.92 5.32 9.81
CA PRO A 192 13.65 4.78 11.14
C PRO A 192 12.45 3.83 11.13
N LEU A 193 12.55 2.75 11.90
CA LEU A 193 11.42 1.84 12.09
C LEU A 193 10.26 2.53 12.79
N ALA A 194 9.03 2.09 12.51
CA ALA A 194 7.84 2.59 13.16
C ALA A 194 7.88 2.37 14.69
N GLY A 195 7.54 3.40 15.43
CA GLY A 195 7.41 3.31 16.89
C GLY A 195 6.13 2.56 17.31
N GLN A 196 6.10 2.09 18.55
CA GLN A 196 4.95 1.38 19.11
C GLN A 196 3.65 2.19 19.03
N ASN A 197 3.72 3.52 19.24
CA ASN A 197 2.55 4.39 19.17
C ASN A 197 1.91 4.39 17.76
N VAL A 198 2.72 4.32 16.72
CA VAL A 198 2.23 4.20 15.33
C VAL A 198 1.47 2.90 15.14
N ALA A 199 2.03 1.78 15.61
CA ALA A 199 1.38 0.49 15.50
C ALA A 199 0.02 0.49 16.24
N ILE A 200 -0.05 1.05 17.45
CA ILE A 200 -1.29 1.17 18.23
C ILE A 200 -2.34 2.00 17.48
N ALA A 201 -1.96 3.17 16.96
CA ALA A 201 -2.86 4.05 16.22
C ALA A 201 -3.40 3.35 14.96
N GLN A 202 -2.55 2.68 14.20
CA GLN A 202 -2.95 1.97 12.99
C GLN A 202 -3.82 0.73 13.29
N ILE A 203 -3.59 0.01 14.40
CA ILE A 203 -4.48 -1.08 14.86
C ILE A 203 -5.85 -0.51 15.23
N THR A 204 -5.90 0.63 15.91
CA THR A 204 -7.16 1.33 16.21
C THR A 204 -7.90 1.69 14.93
N ALA A 205 -7.18 2.18 13.91
CA ALA A 205 -7.75 2.50 12.60
C ALA A 205 -8.30 1.27 11.88
N PHE A 206 -7.63 0.10 11.93
CA PHE A 206 -8.16 -1.15 11.39
C PHE A 206 -9.47 -1.57 12.07
N ARG A 207 -9.50 -1.55 13.41
CA ARG A 207 -10.71 -1.90 14.17
C ARG A 207 -11.87 -0.96 13.84
N ALA A 208 -11.59 0.32 13.66
CA ALA A 208 -12.60 1.28 13.22
C ALA A 208 -13.08 1.00 11.79
N TRP A 209 -12.19 0.53 10.89
CA TRP A 209 -12.52 0.21 9.49
C TRP A 209 -13.36 -1.06 9.35
N GLU A 210 -13.25 -2.02 10.27
CA GLU A 210 -14.13 -3.19 10.33
C GLU A 210 -15.57 -2.83 10.74
N GLN A 211 -15.74 -1.69 11.41
CA GLN A 211 -17.07 -1.19 11.75
C GLN A 211 -17.65 -0.38 10.59
N TYR A 212 -18.95 -0.43 10.43
CA TYR A 212 -19.66 0.38 9.43
C TYR A 212 -20.98 0.88 9.99
N SER A 213 -21.49 1.95 9.43
CA SER A 213 -22.81 2.49 9.74
C SER A 213 -23.68 2.51 8.49
N GLY A 214 -24.96 2.18 8.64
CA GLY A 214 -25.89 2.09 7.51
C GLY A 214 -25.74 0.77 6.73
N GLU A 215 -25.94 0.84 5.43
CA GLU A 215 -25.81 -0.33 4.55
C GLU A 215 -24.35 -0.69 4.33
N ARG A 216 -24.01 -1.97 4.58
CA ARG A 216 -22.66 -2.49 4.40
C ARG A 216 -22.24 -2.34 2.94
N PHE A 217 -21.02 -1.85 2.73
CA PHE A 217 -20.42 -1.60 1.40
C PHE A 217 -21.06 -0.46 0.56
N ALA A 218 -22.08 0.26 1.06
CA ALA A 218 -22.70 1.34 0.31
C ALA A 218 -21.72 2.44 -0.15
N LYS A 219 -20.61 2.64 0.59
CA LYS A 219 -19.57 3.60 0.22
C LYS A 219 -18.81 3.18 -1.04
N LEU A 220 -18.65 1.87 -1.29
CA LEU A 220 -17.94 1.36 -2.48
C LEU A 220 -18.66 1.77 -3.78
N GLY A 221 -19.99 1.78 -3.79
CA GLY A 221 -20.78 2.26 -4.94
C GLY A 221 -20.55 3.72 -5.33
N LYS A 222 -19.92 4.52 -4.45
CA LYS A 222 -19.55 5.91 -4.72
C LYS A 222 -18.15 6.06 -5.31
N ILE A 223 -17.34 5.02 -5.26
CA ILE A 223 -15.99 4.98 -5.85
C ILE A 223 -16.13 4.55 -7.31
N THR A 224 -16.29 5.52 -8.20
CA THR A 224 -16.52 5.28 -9.63
C THR A 224 -15.26 5.17 -10.46
N GLN A 225 -14.11 5.42 -9.87
CA GLN A 225 -12.81 5.29 -10.52
C GLN A 225 -12.54 3.83 -10.90
N PRO A 226 -11.88 3.57 -12.05
CA PRO A 226 -11.42 2.25 -12.38
C PRO A 226 -10.47 1.71 -11.29
N CYS A 227 -10.69 0.46 -10.86
CA CYS A 227 -9.91 -0.20 -9.81
C CYS A 227 -9.35 -1.53 -10.33
N LEU A 228 -8.06 -1.77 -10.12
CA LEU A 228 -7.47 -3.10 -10.19
C LEU A 228 -7.27 -3.61 -8.76
N VAL A 229 -8.09 -4.57 -8.37
CA VAL A 229 -8.01 -5.23 -7.06
C VAL A 229 -7.08 -6.44 -7.19
N VAL A 230 -6.08 -6.55 -6.32
CA VAL A 230 -5.06 -7.61 -6.41
C VAL A 230 -4.86 -8.27 -5.06
N ASN A 231 -4.82 -9.60 -4.99
CA ASN A 231 -4.46 -10.30 -3.75
C ASN A 231 -3.82 -11.67 -4.01
N GLY A 232 -3.17 -12.21 -2.97
CA GLY A 232 -2.75 -13.60 -2.90
C GLY A 232 -3.86 -14.49 -2.36
N VAL A 233 -4.01 -15.69 -2.92
CA VAL A 233 -5.06 -16.64 -2.51
C VAL A 233 -4.90 -17.08 -1.06
N PHE A 234 -3.66 -17.11 -0.54
CA PHE A 234 -3.33 -17.51 0.82
C PHE A 234 -3.01 -16.33 1.74
N ASP A 235 -3.55 -15.14 1.46
CA ASP A 235 -3.40 -13.99 2.36
C ASP A 235 -4.11 -14.27 3.69
N ASN A 236 -3.32 -14.40 4.76
CA ASN A 236 -3.78 -14.65 6.11
C ASN A 236 -3.87 -13.38 6.98
N MET A 237 -3.38 -12.24 6.47
CA MET A 237 -3.49 -10.93 7.12
C MET A 237 -4.78 -10.22 6.72
N ILE A 238 -5.04 -10.13 5.42
CA ILE A 238 -6.30 -9.62 4.85
C ILE A 238 -6.80 -10.67 3.84
N PRO A 239 -7.66 -11.59 4.28
CA PRO A 239 -8.10 -12.71 3.45
C PRO A 239 -8.64 -12.28 2.10
N VAL A 240 -8.33 -13.06 1.05
CA VAL A 240 -8.71 -12.81 -0.34
C VAL A 240 -10.21 -12.56 -0.54
N ARG A 241 -11.07 -13.07 0.36
CA ARG A 241 -12.52 -12.78 0.32
C ARG A 241 -12.84 -11.28 0.39
N ASN A 242 -12.00 -10.46 1.05
CA ASN A 242 -12.15 -9.02 1.04
C ASN A 242 -11.95 -8.42 -0.35
N SER A 243 -11.08 -9.01 -1.15
CA SER A 243 -10.88 -8.62 -2.55
C SER A 243 -12.08 -8.99 -3.43
N TYR A 244 -12.74 -10.12 -3.17
CA TYR A 244 -14.02 -10.45 -3.82
C TYR A 244 -15.10 -9.43 -3.45
N MET A 245 -15.24 -9.07 -2.16
CA MET A 245 -16.19 -8.03 -1.72
C MET A 245 -15.91 -6.70 -2.41
N LEU A 246 -14.64 -6.28 -2.52
CA LEU A 246 -14.27 -5.08 -3.27
C LEU A 246 -14.71 -5.17 -4.73
N SER A 247 -14.44 -6.30 -5.41
CA SER A 247 -14.77 -6.46 -6.82
C SER A 247 -16.28 -6.56 -7.11
N GLU A 248 -17.06 -7.04 -6.16
CA GLU A 248 -18.52 -7.13 -6.28
C GLU A 248 -19.24 -5.78 -6.09
N HIS A 249 -18.69 -4.90 -5.26
CA HIS A 249 -19.37 -3.67 -4.85
C HIS A 249 -18.76 -2.40 -5.45
N LEU A 250 -17.55 -2.45 -6.01
CA LEU A 250 -16.97 -1.35 -6.77
C LEU A 250 -17.56 -1.35 -8.20
N PRO A 251 -18.10 -0.23 -8.70
CA PRO A 251 -18.74 -0.17 -10.03
C PRO A 251 -17.81 -0.54 -11.19
N ASN A 252 -16.51 -0.27 -11.07
CA ASN A 252 -15.50 -0.42 -12.11
C ASN A 252 -14.27 -1.15 -11.58
N ALA A 253 -14.38 -2.45 -11.27
CA ALA A 253 -13.28 -3.23 -10.72
C ALA A 253 -12.92 -4.45 -11.58
N ILE A 254 -11.61 -4.69 -11.70
CA ILE A 254 -11.03 -5.94 -12.18
C ILE A 254 -10.37 -6.61 -10.97
N LEU A 255 -10.61 -7.90 -10.77
CA LEU A 255 -9.97 -8.70 -9.74
C LEU A 255 -8.88 -9.59 -10.34
N LEU A 256 -7.68 -9.51 -9.77
CA LEU A 256 -6.53 -10.36 -10.09
C LEU A 256 -6.09 -11.08 -8.81
N THR A 257 -6.07 -12.40 -8.84
CA THR A 257 -5.56 -13.22 -7.74
C THR A 257 -4.33 -14.02 -8.16
N TYR A 258 -3.36 -14.14 -7.26
CA TYR A 258 -2.16 -14.94 -7.49
C TYR A 258 -2.21 -16.23 -6.68
N PRO A 259 -2.02 -17.40 -7.32
CA PRO A 259 -1.92 -18.67 -6.62
C PRO A 259 -0.62 -18.71 -5.80
N ASP A 260 -0.60 -19.57 -4.77
CA ASP A 260 0.59 -19.77 -3.92
C ASP A 260 1.22 -18.47 -3.38
N ALA A 261 0.38 -17.47 -3.10
CA ALA A 261 0.81 -16.17 -2.61
C ALA A 261 0.01 -15.74 -1.39
N GLY A 262 0.70 -15.13 -0.44
CA GLY A 262 0.13 -14.47 0.72
C GLY A 262 -0.08 -12.98 0.50
N HIS A 263 0.05 -12.21 1.59
CA HIS A 263 -0.12 -10.75 1.60
C HIS A 263 0.83 -10.01 0.65
N GLY A 264 2.05 -10.54 0.45
CA GLY A 264 3.07 -9.99 -0.44
C GLY A 264 2.97 -10.42 -1.91
N ALA A 265 1.78 -10.76 -2.41
CA ALA A 265 1.59 -11.27 -3.77
C ALA A 265 2.21 -10.36 -4.86
N LEU A 266 2.11 -9.03 -4.71
CA LEU A 266 2.72 -8.06 -5.63
C LEU A 266 4.25 -8.14 -5.66
N PHE A 267 4.89 -8.57 -4.59
CA PHE A 267 6.34 -8.74 -4.47
C PHE A 267 6.79 -10.11 -4.98
N GLN A 268 6.02 -11.15 -4.67
CA GLN A 268 6.29 -12.52 -5.16
C GLN A 268 6.17 -12.59 -6.67
N PHE A 269 5.10 -12.05 -7.21
CA PHE A 269 4.79 -12.04 -8.64
C PHE A 269 5.08 -10.68 -9.29
N HIS A 270 6.13 -9.96 -8.84
CA HIS A 270 6.42 -8.58 -9.23
C HIS A 270 6.42 -8.34 -10.74
N ARG A 271 6.97 -9.26 -11.55
CA ARG A 271 6.98 -9.12 -13.02
C ARG A 271 5.57 -9.14 -13.61
N SER A 272 4.75 -10.10 -13.15
CA SER A 272 3.35 -10.21 -13.59
C SER A 272 2.54 -9.01 -13.10
N PHE A 273 2.68 -8.65 -11.82
CA PHE A 273 2.00 -7.52 -11.22
C PHE A 273 2.31 -6.20 -11.96
N VAL A 274 3.58 -5.89 -12.16
CA VAL A 274 4.00 -4.67 -12.88
C VAL A 274 3.42 -4.62 -14.28
N ARG A 275 3.45 -5.75 -15.01
CA ARG A 275 2.86 -5.82 -16.35
C ARG A 275 1.35 -5.53 -16.35
N GLN A 276 0.59 -6.15 -15.45
CA GLN A 276 -0.86 -5.94 -15.34
C GLN A 276 -1.19 -4.53 -14.86
N ALA A 277 -0.45 -4.03 -13.85
CA ALA A 277 -0.60 -2.68 -13.35
C ALA A 277 -0.31 -1.63 -14.42
N SER A 278 0.77 -1.78 -15.20
CA SER A 278 1.10 -0.84 -16.29
C SER A 278 0.03 -0.87 -17.38
N LEU A 279 -0.41 -2.03 -17.84
CA LEU A 279 -1.50 -2.17 -18.81
C LEU A 279 -2.78 -1.49 -18.34
N PHE A 280 -3.15 -1.70 -17.07
CA PHE A 280 -4.33 -1.08 -16.47
C PHE A 280 -4.19 0.44 -16.37
N LEU A 281 -3.05 0.93 -15.89
CA LEU A 281 -2.81 2.38 -15.73
C LEU A 281 -2.74 3.11 -17.08
N ASP A 282 -2.20 2.47 -18.12
CA ASP A 282 -2.03 3.06 -19.46
C ASP A 282 -3.27 2.93 -20.35
N SER A 283 -4.26 2.09 -19.98
CA SER A 283 -5.51 1.93 -20.75
C SER A 283 -6.40 3.19 -20.64
N GLU A 284 -7.27 3.42 -21.64
CA GLU A 284 -8.27 4.51 -21.59
C GLU A 284 -9.47 4.20 -20.68
N GLY A 285 -9.63 2.96 -20.21
CA GLY A 285 -10.72 2.51 -19.35
C GLY A 285 -10.58 1.02 -18.99
N ILE A 286 -11.68 0.44 -18.46
CA ILE A 286 -11.77 -1.02 -18.18
C ILE A 286 -12.31 -1.78 -19.41
N SER A 287 -12.85 -1.06 -20.40
CA SER A 287 -13.42 -1.63 -21.64
C SER A 287 -12.35 -2.06 -22.63
#